data_d40d605fb765f22d734681d09420c15b
#
_entry.id   d40d605fb765f22d734681d09420c15b
#
_cell.length_a   1.000
_cell.length_b   1.000
_cell.length_c   1.000
_cell.angle_alpha   90.00
_cell.angle_beta   90.00
_cell.angle_gamma   90.00
#
_symmetry.space_group_name_H-M   'P 1'
#
loop_
_entity.id
_entity.type
_entity.pdbx_description
1 polymer ?
#
loop_
_entity_poly.entity_id
_entity_poly.type
_entity_poly.pdbx_seq_one_letter_code
_entity_poly.pdbx_strand_id
1 'polypeptide(L)'
;MPPLGSEGRWFTDASGRVVIPRGVNFVQKWAPYTPEAAGFDEDDAALLADNGFNTVRLGVVFGFLMPEPGRIDTDYLDSIERTVEILTGHRLFVLLDFHQDGYGPATHGNGMPEWATLTDGLPNPPAQFPLYYVQNPSIQRAFDNFWANRAGPDGVPLQEHYATGMRSVAERFATNRHVLGYEPMNEPWPGTNWTPCVTGCPDLEAQLLEPFYERMEAAVRSVDAIHPIYEEPFVLFNFGQGDTILPGPSARSPRDVLSTHVYALTAADDASTMDRSVAAAERDQAAVLVTEWGAVNDPAVIERLADQFDERLLPWLFWAYNENVVHDSTLPLVGDNLNEAVLDALARPYPSAVNGIPTHFSFDETSAVSTFEYSTVRPNGRRAPRALTTTLVLPARAYPSGYSIEIDGADVVSDPCAQVVQLRHRPRASDVSVRVTPGGC
;
A
#
# COMPACT_ATOMS: atom_id res chain seq x y z
N MET A 1 12.96 13.24 4.30
CA MET A 1 12.02 13.21 5.46
C MET A 1 12.43 12.05 6.35
N PRO A 2 12.15 12.01 7.65
CA PRO A 2 12.29 10.78 8.41
C PRO A 2 11.21 9.77 7.97
N PRO A 3 11.40 8.45 8.24
CA PRO A 3 10.37 7.46 7.98
C PRO A 3 9.06 7.87 8.65
N LEU A 4 7.94 7.49 8.08
CA LEU A 4 6.65 7.69 8.72
C LEU A 4 6.55 6.82 9.97
N GLY A 5 6.01 7.40 11.04
CA GLY A 5 5.55 6.68 12.21
C GLY A 5 4.04 6.50 12.18
N SER A 6 3.48 5.95 13.25
CA SER A 6 2.04 5.86 13.44
C SER A 6 1.62 6.44 14.79
N GLU A 7 0.40 6.97 14.86
CA GLU A 7 -0.24 7.40 16.08
C GLU A 7 -1.76 7.15 15.98
N GLY A 8 -2.27 6.16 16.73
CA GLY A 8 -3.58 5.59 16.47
C GLY A 8 -3.64 5.05 15.03
N ARG A 9 -4.76 5.22 14.34
CA ARG A 9 -4.93 4.77 12.95
C ARG A 9 -4.19 5.61 11.89
N TRP A 10 -3.43 6.61 12.29
CA TRP A 10 -2.83 7.60 11.39
C TRP A 10 -1.34 7.38 11.19
N PHE A 11 -0.88 7.49 9.94
CA PHE A 11 0.53 7.73 9.69
C PHE A 11 0.91 9.13 10.14
N THR A 12 2.12 9.27 10.69
CA THR A 12 2.64 10.58 11.11
C THR A 12 4.06 10.80 10.64
N ASP A 13 4.36 12.03 10.21
CA ASP A 13 5.74 12.43 9.97
C ASP A 13 6.48 12.72 11.31
N ALA A 14 7.80 12.92 11.23
CA ALA A 14 8.61 13.23 12.41
C ALA A 14 8.21 14.51 13.14
N SER A 15 7.47 15.39 12.49
CA SER A 15 6.93 16.59 13.13
C SER A 15 5.57 16.33 13.80
N GLY A 16 5.00 15.14 13.65
CA GLY A 16 3.71 14.69 14.17
C GLY A 16 2.51 15.20 13.39
N ARG A 17 2.66 15.55 12.10
CA ARG A 17 1.53 15.78 11.20
C ARG A 17 1.01 14.44 10.73
N VAL A 18 -0.30 14.31 10.59
CA VAL A 18 -0.91 13.18 9.90
C VAL A 18 -0.49 13.21 8.41
N VAL A 19 -0.08 12.08 7.87
CA VAL A 19 0.27 11.91 6.46
C VAL A 19 -0.70 10.91 5.83
N ILE A 20 -1.18 11.22 4.63
CA ILE A 20 -2.09 10.36 3.87
C ILE A 20 -1.35 9.83 2.64
N PRO A 21 -0.85 8.58 2.66
CA PRO A 21 -0.33 7.91 1.48
C PRO A 21 -1.41 7.76 0.40
N ARG A 22 -1.07 8.15 -0.84
CA ARG A 22 -1.85 7.92 -2.06
C ARG A 22 -0.94 7.57 -3.21
N GLY A 23 -1.26 6.52 -3.93
CA GLY A 23 -0.41 6.10 -5.00
C GLY A 23 -0.89 4.88 -5.76
N VAL A 24 0.08 4.15 -6.27
CA VAL A 24 -0.15 3.01 -7.15
C VAL A 24 0.70 1.81 -6.74
N ASN A 25 0.30 0.64 -7.17
CA ASN A 25 1.12 -0.55 -7.18
C ASN A 25 1.99 -0.59 -8.43
N PHE A 26 3.22 -1.07 -8.30
CA PHE A 26 4.04 -1.49 -9.40
C PHE A 26 4.67 -2.85 -9.08
N VAL A 27 4.12 -3.90 -9.67
CA VAL A 27 4.60 -5.28 -9.51
C VAL A 27 4.91 -5.86 -10.87
N GLN A 28 6.19 -6.12 -11.14
CA GLN A 28 6.61 -6.77 -12.37
C GLN A 28 6.54 -8.30 -12.22
N LYS A 29 5.40 -8.88 -12.58
CA LYS A 29 5.09 -10.31 -12.40
C LYS A 29 5.78 -11.22 -13.40
N TRP A 30 6.27 -10.67 -14.51
CA TRP A 30 6.87 -11.41 -15.63
C TRP A 30 8.35 -11.06 -15.78
N ALA A 31 9.11 -11.96 -16.41
CA ALA A 31 10.51 -11.64 -16.72
C ALA A 31 10.62 -10.28 -17.44
N PRO A 32 11.57 -9.43 -17.04
CA PRO A 32 12.70 -9.65 -16.13
C PRO A 32 12.42 -9.48 -14.63
N TYR A 33 11.18 -9.35 -14.17
CA TYR A 33 10.72 -9.28 -12.77
C TYR A 33 11.20 -8.06 -11.97
N THR A 34 11.80 -7.08 -12.62
CA THR A 34 12.15 -5.79 -12.01
C THR A 34 11.60 -4.66 -12.86
N PRO A 35 11.04 -3.61 -12.24
CA PRO A 35 10.45 -2.48 -12.97
C PRO A 35 11.46 -1.78 -13.89
N GLU A 36 12.67 -1.51 -13.41
CA GLU A 36 13.73 -0.87 -14.21
C GLU A 36 14.06 -1.67 -15.47
N ALA A 37 14.19 -3.00 -15.36
CA ALA A 37 14.45 -3.84 -16.53
C ALA A 37 13.23 -3.98 -17.44
N ALA A 38 12.03 -3.68 -16.95
CA ALA A 38 10.79 -3.57 -17.73
C ALA A 38 10.57 -2.16 -18.33
N GLY A 39 11.55 -1.26 -18.16
CA GLY A 39 11.54 0.07 -18.77
C GLY A 39 11.14 1.22 -17.85
N PHE A 40 10.80 0.96 -16.57
CA PHE A 40 10.47 2.03 -15.62
C PHE A 40 11.68 2.93 -15.38
N ASP A 41 11.49 4.23 -15.54
CA ASP A 41 12.56 5.22 -15.41
C ASP A 41 12.12 6.51 -14.69
N GLU A 42 12.92 7.56 -14.81
CA GLU A 42 12.68 8.87 -14.20
C GLU A 42 11.40 9.55 -14.71
N ASP A 43 11.01 9.33 -15.99
CA ASP A 43 9.81 9.92 -16.58
C ASP A 43 8.54 9.31 -15.95
N ASP A 44 8.54 8.01 -15.65
CA ASP A 44 7.46 7.33 -14.93
C ASP A 44 7.30 7.88 -13.50
N ALA A 45 8.41 8.01 -12.78
CA ALA A 45 8.38 8.55 -11.43
C ALA A 45 7.94 10.03 -11.41
N ALA A 46 8.38 10.81 -12.40
CA ALA A 46 7.93 12.20 -12.58
C ALA A 46 6.42 12.25 -12.88
N LEU A 47 5.91 11.40 -13.78
CA LEU A 47 4.47 11.32 -14.06
C LEU A 47 3.66 11.11 -12.78
N LEU A 48 4.08 10.17 -11.93
CA LEU A 48 3.40 9.91 -10.67
C LEU A 48 3.45 11.13 -9.73
N ALA A 49 4.63 11.71 -9.52
CA ALA A 49 4.79 12.85 -8.63
C ALA A 49 4.04 14.10 -9.11
N ASP A 50 4.07 14.39 -10.42
CA ASP A 50 3.41 15.54 -11.04
C ASP A 50 1.88 15.44 -11.00
N ASN A 51 1.34 14.20 -10.96
CA ASN A 51 -0.09 13.96 -10.79
C ASN A 51 -0.51 13.85 -9.31
N GLY A 52 0.39 14.16 -8.39
CA GLY A 52 0.08 14.30 -6.97
C GLY A 52 0.18 13.00 -6.16
N PHE A 53 0.59 11.89 -6.74
CA PHE A 53 0.88 10.68 -5.97
C PHE A 53 2.10 10.89 -5.08
N ASN A 54 2.11 10.23 -3.94
CA ASN A 54 3.22 10.31 -2.98
C ASN A 54 3.77 8.94 -2.57
N THR A 55 3.20 7.84 -3.06
CA THR A 55 3.56 6.49 -2.63
C THR A 55 3.49 5.49 -3.80
N VAL A 56 4.43 4.55 -3.83
CA VAL A 56 4.40 3.38 -4.71
C VAL A 56 4.61 2.12 -3.87
N ARG A 57 3.74 1.12 -4.03
CA ARG A 57 3.97 -0.24 -3.54
C ARG A 57 4.71 -1.01 -4.61
N LEU A 58 5.95 -1.38 -4.30
CA LEU A 58 6.90 -1.99 -5.22
C LEU A 58 7.04 -3.48 -4.91
N GLY A 59 6.68 -4.32 -5.88
CA GLY A 59 6.78 -5.77 -5.73
C GLY A 59 8.22 -6.29 -5.73
N VAL A 60 8.54 -7.13 -4.75
CA VAL A 60 9.76 -7.92 -4.64
C VAL A 60 9.38 -9.39 -4.77
N VAL A 61 9.88 -10.08 -5.80
CA VAL A 61 9.56 -11.49 -6.06
C VAL A 61 10.60 -12.37 -5.36
N PHE A 62 10.17 -13.09 -4.31
CA PHE A 62 11.06 -13.91 -3.49
C PHE A 62 11.83 -14.96 -4.30
N GLY A 63 11.21 -15.54 -5.35
CA GLY A 63 11.84 -16.52 -6.22
C GLY A 63 13.04 -16.00 -7.00
N PHE A 64 13.10 -14.68 -7.25
CA PHE A 64 14.24 -14.03 -7.90
C PHE A 64 15.24 -13.49 -6.89
N LEU A 65 14.76 -13.06 -5.73
CA LEU A 65 15.63 -12.67 -4.62
C LEU A 65 16.42 -13.87 -4.09
N MET A 66 15.82 -15.06 -4.04
CA MET A 66 16.45 -16.29 -3.55
C MET A 66 16.19 -17.48 -4.51
N PRO A 67 16.81 -17.48 -5.70
CA PRO A 67 16.60 -18.52 -6.71
C PRO A 67 17.07 -19.91 -6.30
N GLU A 68 18.01 -19.99 -5.36
CA GLU A 68 18.50 -21.23 -4.74
C GLU A 68 18.44 -21.09 -3.20
N PRO A 69 18.22 -22.20 -2.47
CA PRO A 69 18.14 -22.16 -1.01
C PRO A 69 19.32 -21.43 -0.37
N GLY A 70 19.00 -20.38 0.41
CA GLY A 70 19.99 -19.60 1.15
C GLY A 70 20.89 -18.65 0.33
N ARG A 71 20.73 -18.59 -1.00
CA ARG A 71 21.53 -17.72 -1.87
C ARG A 71 20.71 -16.49 -2.30
N ILE A 72 21.05 -15.33 -1.75
CA ILE A 72 20.52 -14.04 -2.20
C ILE A 72 21.12 -13.67 -3.56
N ASP A 73 20.26 -13.33 -4.52
CA ASP A 73 20.67 -12.76 -5.80
C ASP A 73 20.87 -11.25 -5.63
N THR A 74 22.13 -10.83 -5.59
CA THR A 74 22.50 -9.42 -5.38
C THR A 74 22.21 -8.57 -6.60
N ASP A 75 22.23 -9.11 -7.82
CA ASP A 75 21.95 -8.36 -9.04
C ASP A 75 20.46 -8.01 -9.11
N TYR A 76 19.59 -8.96 -8.70
CA TYR A 76 18.17 -8.68 -8.53
C TYR A 76 17.91 -7.60 -7.48
N LEU A 77 18.54 -7.72 -6.30
CA LEU A 77 18.38 -6.74 -5.23
C LEU A 77 18.91 -5.35 -5.63
N ASP A 78 20.01 -5.28 -6.38
CA ASP A 78 20.55 -4.04 -6.94
C ASP A 78 19.59 -3.40 -7.95
N SER A 79 18.85 -4.19 -8.74
CA SER A 79 17.81 -3.67 -9.66
C SER A 79 16.61 -3.09 -8.89
N ILE A 80 16.17 -3.75 -7.83
CA ILE A 80 15.13 -3.20 -6.95
C ILE A 80 15.62 -1.88 -6.32
N GLU A 81 16.87 -1.81 -5.86
CA GLU A 81 17.44 -0.59 -5.29
C GLU A 81 17.43 0.58 -6.28
N ARG A 82 17.82 0.36 -7.55
CA ARG A 82 17.75 1.41 -8.59
C ARG A 82 16.34 1.95 -8.78
N THR A 83 15.33 1.07 -8.81
CA THR A 83 13.93 1.51 -8.88
C THR A 83 13.53 2.34 -7.63
N VAL A 84 13.93 1.91 -6.44
CA VAL A 84 13.70 2.67 -5.20
C VAL A 84 14.40 4.02 -5.25
N GLU A 85 15.63 4.10 -5.77
CA GLU A 85 16.37 5.37 -5.92
C GLU A 85 15.67 6.35 -6.87
N ILE A 86 15.17 5.88 -8.02
CA ILE A 86 14.37 6.67 -8.96
C ILE A 86 13.12 7.22 -8.24
N LEU A 87 12.31 6.37 -7.62
CA LEU A 87 11.09 6.78 -6.92
C LEU A 87 11.38 7.80 -5.80
N THR A 88 12.37 7.52 -4.96
CA THR A 88 12.70 8.39 -3.83
C THR A 88 13.39 9.69 -4.25
N GLY A 89 14.06 9.70 -5.42
CA GLY A 89 14.55 10.90 -6.09
C GLY A 89 13.42 11.90 -6.39
N HIS A 90 12.24 11.41 -6.76
CA HIS A 90 11.01 12.17 -6.93
C HIS A 90 10.19 12.37 -5.65
N ARG A 91 10.77 12.01 -4.48
CA ARG A 91 10.16 12.14 -3.14
C ARG A 91 8.93 11.27 -2.92
N LEU A 92 8.76 10.23 -3.71
CA LEU A 92 7.75 9.22 -3.50
C LEU A 92 8.18 8.30 -2.35
N PHE A 93 7.24 7.93 -1.51
CA PHE A 93 7.43 6.85 -0.55
C PHE A 93 7.35 5.49 -1.26
N VAL A 94 8.08 4.50 -0.75
CA VAL A 94 8.08 3.15 -1.30
C VAL A 94 7.75 2.13 -0.23
N LEU A 95 6.67 1.37 -0.43
CA LEU A 95 6.37 0.16 0.34
C LEU A 95 6.94 -1.03 -0.42
N LEU A 96 7.79 -1.83 0.21
CA LEU A 96 8.38 -3.03 -0.38
C LEU A 96 7.51 -4.25 -0.05
N ASP A 97 6.89 -4.82 -1.06
CA ASP A 97 5.94 -5.92 -0.97
C ASP A 97 6.58 -7.23 -1.47
N PHE A 98 6.62 -8.25 -0.63
CA PHE A 98 6.97 -9.60 -1.06
C PHE A 98 5.79 -10.23 -1.77
N HIS A 99 5.74 -9.99 -3.09
CA HIS A 99 4.59 -10.30 -3.92
C HIS A 99 4.54 -11.76 -4.34
N GLN A 100 3.36 -12.33 -4.21
CA GLN A 100 2.99 -13.63 -4.76
C GLN A 100 1.54 -13.63 -5.25
N ASP A 101 1.26 -14.41 -6.31
CA ASP A 101 -0.07 -14.83 -6.72
C ASP A 101 -0.02 -16.33 -6.99
N GLY A 102 -0.92 -17.10 -6.37
CA GLY A 102 -0.98 -18.54 -6.59
C GLY A 102 0.26 -19.30 -6.15
N TYR A 103 1.01 -18.75 -5.19
CA TYR A 103 2.23 -19.26 -4.57
C TYR A 103 3.49 -19.07 -5.43
N GLY A 104 3.54 -19.59 -6.65
CA GLY A 104 4.75 -19.46 -7.49
C GLY A 104 4.61 -20.06 -8.90
N PRO A 105 5.63 -19.92 -9.76
CA PRO A 105 5.59 -20.40 -11.15
C PRO A 105 5.31 -21.92 -11.28
N ALA A 106 5.79 -22.72 -10.34
CA ALA A 106 5.54 -24.17 -10.32
C ALA A 106 4.05 -24.52 -10.13
N THR A 107 3.24 -23.57 -9.69
CA THR A 107 1.79 -23.70 -9.50
C THR A 107 0.99 -22.73 -10.39
N HIS A 108 1.57 -22.29 -11.51
CA HIS A 108 0.99 -21.35 -12.49
C HIS A 108 0.83 -19.91 -11.99
N GLY A 109 1.43 -19.56 -10.84
CA GLY A 109 1.45 -18.22 -10.25
C GLY A 109 2.79 -17.52 -10.39
N ASN A 110 3.07 -16.64 -9.43
CA ASN A 110 4.35 -15.96 -9.26
C ASN A 110 4.69 -15.83 -7.76
N GLY A 111 5.90 -15.46 -7.42
CA GLY A 111 6.34 -15.23 -6.04
C GLY A 111 7.38 -16.25 -5.57
N MET A 112 6.97 -17.42 -5.10
CA MET A 112 7.86 -18.40 -4.50
C MET A 112 8.68 -19.17 -5.54
N PRO A 113 9.96 -19.52 -5.26
CA PRO A 113 10.78 -20.31 -6.16
C PRO A 113 10.32 -21.77 -6.21
N GLU A 114 10.72 -22.47 -7.28
CA GLU A 114 10.35 -23.89 -7.47
C GLU A 114 10.81 -24.76 -6.29
N TRP A 115 12.03 -24.56 -5.78
CA TRP A 115 12.58 -25.34 -4.67
C TRP A 115 11.78 -25.18 -3.35
N ALA A 116 11.05 -24.07 -3.17
CA ALA A 116 10.19 -23.81 -2.02
C ALA A 116 8.73 -24.23 -2.26
N THR A 117 8.38 -24.71 -3.47
CA THR A 117 7.02 -25.09 -3.84
C THR A 117 6.77 -26.58 -3.56
N LEU A 118 6.51 -26.90 -2.30
CA LEU A 118 6.33 -28.29 -1.85
C LEU A 118 4.86 -28.70 -2.02
N THR A 119 4.54 -29.36 -3.13
CA THR A 119 3.16 -29.77 -3.49
C THR A 119 2.82 -31.20 -3.11
N ASP A 120 3.79 -31.98 -2.61
CA ASP A 120 3.68 -33.41 -2.32
C ASP A 120 3.17 -34.26 -3.52
N GLY A 121 3.41 -33.75 -4.75
CA GLY A 121 3.00 -34.41 -6.00
C GLY A 121 1.49 -34.40 -6.27
N LEU A 122 0.75 -33.49 -5.61
CA LEU A 122 -0.68 -33.34 -5.86
C LEU A 122 -0.98 -32.77 -7.26
N PRO A 123 -2.19 -32.98 -7.81
CA PRO A 123 -2.59 -32.45 -9.09
C PRO A 123 -2.46 -30.90 -9.14
N ASN A 124 -1.93 -30.40 -10.26
CA ASN A 124 -1.71 -29.00 -10.51
C ASN A 124 -2.48 -28.54 -11.78
N PRO A 125 -3.82 -28.55 -11.77
CA PRO A 125 -4.60 -28.12 -12.91
C PRO A 125 -4.50 -26.59 -13.08
N PRO A 126 -4.39 -26.09 -14.32
CA PRO A 126 -4.50 -24.64 -14.56
C PRO A 126 -5.91 -24.17 -14.19
N ALA A 127 -5.98 -23.03 -13.54
CA ALA A 127 -7.23 -22.33 -13.23
C ALA A 127 -7.00 -20.83 -13.34
N GLN A 128 -8.07 -20.04 -13.43
CA GLN A 128 -7.98 -18.59 -13.52
C GLN A 128 -8.00 -17.96 -12.12
N PHE A 129 -7.35 -16.81 -11.99
CA PHE A 129 -7.47 -15.95 -10.80
C PHE A 129 -8.94 -15.53 -10.57
N PRO A 130 -9.44 -15.54 -9.34
CA PRO A 130 -8.83 -16.04 -8.08
C PRO A 130 -9.18 -17.51 -7.80
N LEU A 131 -9.88 -18.18 -8.71
CA LEU A 131 -10.40 -19.55 -8.50
C LEU A 131 -9.30 -20.59 -8.32
N TYR A 132 -8.09 -20.34 -8.81
CA TYR A 132 -6.98 -21.27 -8.65
C TYR A 132 -6.65 -21.53 -7.17
N TYR A 133 -6.84 -20.59 -6.26
CA TYR A 133 -6.62 -20.81 -4.83
C TYR A 133 -7.49 -21.93 -4.25
N VAL A 134 -8.74 -22.06 -4.74
CA VAL A 134 -9.69 -23.09 -4.27
C VAL A 134 -9.74 -24.33 -5.15
N GLN A 135 -9.31 -24.23 -6.42
CA GLN A 135 -9.45 -25.33 -7.39
C GLN A 135 -8.13 -26.09 -7.63
N ASN A 136 -6.98 -25.54 -7.20
CA ASN A 136 -5.69 -26.18 -7.43
C ASN A 136 -5.13 -26.79 -6.14
N PRO A 137 -5.16 -28.16 -6.01
CA PRO A 137 -4.65 -28.84 -4.82
C PRO A 137 -3.16 -28.61 -4.56
N SER A 138 -2.36 -28.37 -5.61
CA SER A 138 -0.93 -28.07 -5.44
C SER A 138 -0.71 -26.73 -4.78
N ILE A 139 -1.48 -25.68 -5.12
CA ILE A 139 -1.42 -24.37 -4.47
C ILE A 139 -1.78 -24.50 -2.99
N GLN A 140 -2.90 -25.14 -2.69
CA GLN A 140 -3.34 -25.33 -1.30
C GLN A 140 -2.28 -26.07 -0.47
N ARG A 141 -1.71 -27.15 -1.03
CA ARG A 141 -0.67 -27.93 -0.37
C ARG A 141 0.64 -27.16 -0.19
N ALA A 142 1.02 -26.33 -1.15
CA ALA A 142 2.22 -25.50 -1.03
C ALA A 142 2.09 -24.51 0.15
N PHE A 143 0.93 -23.87 0.30
CA PHE A 143 0.64 -23.03 1.47
C PHE A 143 0.59 -23.83 2.78
N ASP A 144 -0.06 -25.01 2.81
CA ASP A 144 -0.06 -25.87 4.01
C ASP A 144 1.37 -26.19 4.46
N ASN A 145 2.26 -26.54 3.50
CA ASN A 145 3.65 -26.84 3.78
C ASN A 145 4.46 -25.61 4.21
N PHE A 146 4.15 -24.44 3.68
CA PHE A 146 4.73 -23.18 4.10
C PHE A 146 4.33 -22.81 5.54
N TRP A 147 3.03 -22.88 5.86
CA TRP A 147 2.53 -22.62 7.21
C TRP A 147 3.02 -23.64 8.23
N ALA A 148 3.15 -24.89 7.84
CA ALA A 148 3.78 -25.92 8.67
C ALA A 148 5.30 -25.74 8.80
N ASN A 149 5.87 -24.72 8.17
CA ASN A 149 7.30 -24.42 8.15
C ASN A 149 8.17 -25.65 7.81
N ARG A 150 7.75 -26.38 6.76
CA ARG A 150 8.46 -27.60 6.30
C ARG A 150 9.88 -27.25 5.86
N ALA A 151 10.78 -28.22 6.02
CA ALA A 151 12.15 -28.09 5.56
C ALA A 151 12.22 -28.04 4.03
N GLY A 152 13.00 -27.11 3.51
CA GLY A 152 13.42 -27.05 2.11
C GLY A 152 14.38 -28.20 1.73
N PRO A 153 14.87 -28.22 0.48
CA PRO A 153 15.75 -29.29 0.00
C PRO A 153 17.12 -29.37 0.71
N ASP A 154 17.55 -28.30 1.35
CA ASP A 154 18.77 -28.21 2.15
C ASP A 154 18.56 -28.51 3.65
N GLY A 155 17.32 -28.81 4.05
CA GLY A 155 16.95 -29.11 5.43
C GLY A 155 16.64 -27.89 6.29
N VAL A 156 16.75 -26.67 5.76
CA VAL A 156 16.35 -25.45 6.45
C VAL A 156 14.85 -25.20 6.25
N PRO A 157 14.08 -24.80 7.29
CA PRO A 157 12.66 -24.52 7.16
C PRO A 157 12.35 -23.38 6.17
N LEU A 158 11.22 -23.48 5.44
CA LEU A 158 10.85 -22.53 4.39
C LEU A 158 10.74 -21.09 4.89
N GLN A 159 10.12 -20.88 6.07
CA GLN A 159 9.97 -19.54 6.62
C GLN A 159 11.29 -18.95 7.14
N GLU A 160 12.30 -19.78 7.44
CA GLU A 160 13.66 -19.27 7.79
C GLU A 160 14.38 -18.74 6.54
N HIS A 161 14.19 -19.39 5.39
CA HIS A 161 14.67 -18.86 4.11
C HIS A 161 13.94 -17.55 3.76
N TYR A 162 12.64 -17.52 3.96
CA TYR A 162 11.83 -16.34 3.70
C TYR A 162 12.25 -15.16 4.59
N ALA A 163 12.45 -15.41 5.88
CA ALA A 163 12.99 -14.44 6.84
C ALA A 163 14.40 -13.94 6.46
N THR A 164 15.24 -14.82 5.89
CA THR A 164 16.56 -14.45 5.37
C THR A 164 16.44 -13.49 4.18
N GLY A 165 15.52 -13.75 3.26
CA GLY A 165 15.21 -12.85 2.14
C GLY A 165 14.70 -11.51 2.63
N MET A 166 13.73 -11.50 3.55
CA MET A 166 13.18 -10.28 4.15
C MET A 166 14.26 -9.46 4.85
N ARG A 167 15.12 -10.12 5.64
CA ARG A 167 16.26 -9.48 6.29
C ARG A 167 17.21 -8.83 5.28
N SER A 168 17.52 -9.48 4.14
CA SER A 168 18.43 -8.94 3.14
C SER A 168 17.89 -7.67 2.48
N VAL A 169 16.58 -7.63 2.22
CA VAL A 169 15.89 -6.42 1.73
C VAL A 169 15.91 -5.34 2.81
N ALA A 170 15.56 -5.66 4.04
CA ALA A 170 15.56 -4.70 5.13
C ALA A 170 16.95 -4.12 5.40
N GLU A 171 18.02 -4.93 5.33
CA GLU A 171 19.42 -4.48 5.48
C GLU A 171 19.80 -3.47 4.39
N ARG A 172 19.37 -3.70 3.14
CA ARG A 172 19.63 -2.80 2.01
C ARG A 172 18.97 -1.44 2.20
N PHE A 173 17.76 -1.40 2.72
CA PHE A 173 16.95 -0.19 2.80
C PHE A 173 16.83 0.45 4.18
N ALA A 174 17.49 -0.11 5.22
CA ALA A 174 17.41 0.33 6.62
C ALA A 174 17.67 1.84 6.85
N THR A 175 18.40 2.50 5.96
CA THR A 175 18.72 3.93 6.06
C THR A 175 17.93 4.81 5.11
N ASN A 176 17.13 4.24 4.20
CA ASN A 176 16.34 5.00 3.23
C ASN A 176 15.04 5.48 3.86
N ARG A 177 14.97 6.77 4.17
CA ARG A 177 13.85 7.40 4.88
C ARG A 177 12.58 7.57 4.06
N HIS A 178 12.59 7.28 2.77
CA HIS A 178 11.41 7.26 1.92
C HIS A 178 10.83 5.85 1.76
N VAL A 179 11.52 4.81 2.23
CA VAL A 179 10.90 3.49 2.40
C VAL A 179 9.88 3.59 3.52
N LEU A 180 8.63 3.19 3.24
CA LEU A 180 7.55 3.16 4.22
C LEU A 180 7.69 1.99 5.18
N GLY A 181 8.11 0.86 4.66
CA GLY A 181 8.25 -0.39 5.40
C GLY A 181 8.26 -1.60 4.49
N TYR A 182 8.01 -2.74 5.08
CA TYR A 182 8.08 -4.04 4.43
C TYR A 182 6.75 -4.77 4.62
N GLU A 183 6.16 -5.25 3.54
CA GLU A 183 4.99 -6.11 3.54
C GLU A 183 5.45 -7.55 3.27
N PRO A 184 5.41 -8.43 4.28
CA PRO A 184 6.05 -9.74 4.21
C PRO A 184 5.43 -10.70 3.21
N MET A 185 4.15 -10.60 2.91
CA MET A 185 3.49 -11.45 1.94
C MET A 185 2.21 -10.81 1.41
N ASN A 186 2.14 -10.63 0.09
CA ASN A 186 0.91 -10.31 -0.61
C ASN A 186 -0.10 -11.44 -0.48
N GLU A 187 -1.34 -11.11 -0.13
CA GLU A 187 -2.52 -11.99 -0.14
C GLU A 187 -2.26 -13.40 0.44
N PRO A 188 -1.88 -13.51 1.71
CA PRO A 188 -1.63 -14.81 2.30
C PRO A 188 -2.88 -15.71 2.21
N TRP A 189 -2.68 -16.93 1.70
CA TRP A 189 -3.74 -17.93 1.56
C TRP A 189 -3.67 -18.97 2.68
N PRO A 190 -4.78 -19.32 3.35
CA PRO A 190 -4.75 -20.23 4.51
C PRO A 190 -4.56 -21.72 4.18
N GLY A 191 -4.26 -22.08 2.93
CA GLY A 191 -4.10 -23.45 2.50
C GLY A 191 -5.42 -24.20 2.38
N THR A 192 -5.42 -25.51 2.71
CA THR A 192 -6.62 -26.36 2.66
C THR A 192 -7.68 -25.97 3.69
N ASN A 193 -7.31 -25.23 4.74
CA ASN A 193 -8.22 -24.79 5.81
C ASN A 193 -8.94 -23.47 5.50
N TRP A 194 -9.05 -23.07 4.26
CA TRP A 194 -9.60 -21.76 3.87
C TRP A 194 -11.10 -21.56 4.17
N THR A 195 -11.90 -22.63 4.22
CA THR A 195 -13.36 -22.54 4.32
C THR A 195 -13.87 -21.71 5.52
N PRO A 196 -13.33 -21.85 6.75
CA PRO A 196 -13.72 -20.99 7.87
C PRO A 196 -13.45 -19.50 7.61
N CYS A 197 -12.41 -19.17 6.85
CA CYS A 197 -12.00 -17.79 6.60
C CYS A 197 -12.97 -17.02 5.71
N VAL A 198 -13.92 -17.67 5.03
CA VAL A 198 -15.02 -17.02 4.30
C VAL A 198 -15.85 -16.11 5.22
N THR A 199 -15.94 -16.43 6.51
CA THR A 199 -16.69 -15.63 7.49
C THR A 199 -15.80 -15.07 8.61
N GLY A 200 -14.48 -15.08 8.41
CA GLY A 200 -13.46 -14.73 9.40
C GLY A 200 -12.90 -15.95 10.12
N CYS A 201 -11.59 -15.97 10.32
CA CYS A 201 -10.88 -17.11 10.93
C CYS A 201 -9.81 -16.66 11.94
N PRO A 202 -10.18 -15.91 12.99
CA PRO A 202 -9.22 -15.34 13.95
C PRO A 202 -8.33 -16.39 14.61
N ASP A 203 -8.87 -17.58 14.90
CA ASP A 203 -8.08 -18.67 15.49
C ASP A 203 -7.00 -19.19 14.52
N LEU A 204 -7.27 -19.18 13.20
CA LEU A 204 -6.32 -19.62 12.20
C LEU A 204 -5.27 -18.53 11.94
N GLU A 205 -5.65 -17.25 11.93
CA GLU A 205 -4.72 -16.13 11.89
C GLU A 205 -3.75 -16.19 13.08
N ALA A 206 -4.25 -16.39 14.28
CA ALA A 206 -3.44 -16.54 15.50
C ALA A 206 -2.47 -17.74 15.43
N GLN A 207 -2.86 -18.82 14.72
CA GLN A 207 -2.01 -20.01 14.60
C GLN A 207 -0.96 -19.91 13.49
N LEU A 208 -1.25 -19.20 12.41
CA LEU A 208 -0.43 -19.22 11.19
C LEU A 208 0.19 -17.85 10.89
N LEU A 209 -0.61 -16.77 10.86
CA LEU A 209 -0.12 -15.44 10.48
C LEU A 209 0.65 -14.78 11.62
N GLU A 210 0.16 -14.81 12.85
CA GLU A 210 0.88 -14.18 13.97
C GLU A 210 2.32 -14.73 14.13
N PRO A 211 2.58 -16.06 14.19
CA PRO A 211 3.95 -16.55 14.30
C PRO A 211 4.81 -16.26 13.06
N PHE A 212 4.18 -16.15 11.88
CA PHE A 212 4.87 -15.75 10.66
C PHE A 212 5.32 -14.30 10.73
N TYR A 213 4.41 -13.35 11.05
CA TYR A 213 4.76 -11.94 11.17
C TYR A 213 5.76 -11.68 12.29
N GLU A 214 5.64 -12.35 13.44
CA GLU A 214 6.65 -12.29 14.50
C GLU A 214 8.06 -12.70 14.01
N ARG A 215 8.14 -13.75 13.17
CA ARG A 215 9.42 -14.18 12.57
C ARG A 215 9.94 -13.15 11.58
N MET A 216 9.08 -12.60 10.73
CA MET A 216 9.48 -11.56 9.76
C MET A 216 9.93 -10.29 10.49
N GLU A 217 9.19 -9.87 11.51
CA GLU A 217 9.59 -8.73 12.34
C GLU A 217 10.95 -8.96 13.00
N ALA A 218 11.17 -10.11 13.63
CA ALA A 218 12.45 -10.44 14.25
C ALA A 218 13.62 -10.38 13.24
N ALA A 219 13.40 -10.86 12.01
CA ALA A 219 14.40 -10.80 10.95
C ALA A 219 14.70 -9.35 10.54
N VAL A 220 13.68 -8.54 10.31
CA VAL A 220 13.81 -7.12 9.99
C VAL A 220 14.48 -6.37 11.13
N ARG A 221 14.01 -6.53 12.37
CA ARG A 221 14.56 -5.82 13.56
C ARG A 221 16.02 -6.14 13.83
N SER A 222 16.55 -7.25 13.32
CA SER A 222 17.97 -7.56 13.42
C SER A 222 18.88 -6.59 12.66
N VAL A 223 18.35 -5.87 11.67
CA VAL A 223 19.10 -4.96 10.77
C VAL A 223 18.44 -3.58 10.63
N ASP A 224 17.15 -3.47 10.87
CA ASP A 224 16.36 -2.24 10.71
C ASP A 224 15.46 -2.03 11.93
N ALA A 225 15.75 -0.98 12.70
CA ALA A 225 15.03 -0.66 13.93
C ALA A 225 13.85 0.31 13.72
N ILE A 226 13.63 0.81 12.50
CA ILE A 226 12.75 1.97 12.30
C ILE A 226 11.58 1.75 11.34
N HIS A 227 11.73 0.94 10.27
CA HIS A 227 10.65 0.75 9.31
C HIS A 227 9.62 -0.27 9.82
N PRO A 228 8.31 0.03 9.68
CA PRO A 228 7.25 -0.87 10.11
C PRO A 228 7.13 -2.12 9.23
N ILE A 229 6.46 -3.14 9.78
CA ILE A 229 5.93 -4.28 9.05
C ILE A 229 4.47 -3.96 8.69
N TYR A 230 4.06 -4.29 7.47
CA TYR A 230 2.71 -4.19 6.98
C TYR A 230 2.09 -5.59 7.03
N GLU A 231 1.15 -5.79 7.93
CA GLU A 231 0.54 -7.10 8.17
C GLU A 231 -0.79 -7.20 7.42
N GLU A 232 -0.87 -8.13 6.48
CA GLU A 232 -2.08 -8.40 5.70
C GLU A 232 -2.81 -9.62 6.29
N PRO A 233 -4.15 -9.53 6.50
CA PRO A 233 -4.99 -10.67 6.84
C PRO A 233 -4.97 -11.74 5.74
N PHE A 234 -5.51 -12.93 6.02
CA PHE A 234 -5.79 -13.85 4.93
C PHE A 234 -6.68 -13.18 3.87
N VAL A 235 -6.33 -13.38 2.60
CA VAL A 235 -6.92 -12.71 1.43
C VAL A 235 -8.45 -12.71 1.40
N LEU A 236 -9.10 -13.65 2.08
CA LEU A 236 -10.56 -13.73 2.16
C LEU A 236 -11.20 -12.53 2.92
N PHE A 237 -10.43 -11.83 3.76
CA PHE A 237 -10.85 -10.56 4.37
C PHE A 237 -11.18 -9.49 3.31
N ASN A 238 -10.46 -9.50 2.20
CA ASN A 238 -10.55 -8.50 1.11
C ASN A 238 -11.88 -8.53 0.36
N PHE A 239 -12.66 -9.61 0.52
CA PHE A 239 -13.96 -9.81 -0.15
C PHE A 239 -15.17 -9.40 0.70
N GLY A 240 -14.97 -8.61 1.73
CA GLY A 240 -16.05 -8.05 2.51
C GLY A 240 -16.63 -8.96 3.60
N GLN A 241 -15.98 -10.06 3.92
CA GLN A 241 -16.46 -11.04 4.90
C GLN A 241 -15.48 -11.27 6.05
N GLY A 242 -16.03 -11.34 7.26
CA GLY A 242 -15.27 -11.65 8.47
C GLY A 242 -14.42 -10.49 9.01
N ASP A 243 -13.91 -10.68 10.22
CA ASP A 243 -13.00 -9.76 10.91
C ASP A 243 -11.59 -10.35 10.95
N THR A 244 -10.58 -9.52 11.19
CA THR A 244 -9.19 -9.93 11.41
C THR A 244 -8.74 -9.60 12.84
N ILE A 245 -7.75 -10.35 13.34
CA ILE A 245 -7.05 -10.04 14.58
C ILE A 245 -5.82 -9.15 14.35
N LEU A 246 -5.45 -8.93 13.09
CA LEU A 246 -4.26 -8.16 12.73
C LEU A 246 -4.53 -6.64 12.76
N PRO A 247 -3.47 -5.86 12.95
CA PRO A 247 -2.09 -6.26 13.22
C PRO A 247 -1.84 -6.73 14.66
N GLY A 248 -2.89 -6.95 15.43
CA GLY A 248 -2.84 -7.34 16.82
C GLY A 248 -2.53 -6.17 17.75
N PRO A 249 -2.57 -6.40 19.07
CA PRO A 249 -2.36 -5.32 20.03
C PRO A 249 -0.97 -4.72 19.88
N SER A 250 -0.89 -3.39 19.93
CA SER A 250 0.34 -2.58 19.83
C SER A 250 1.49 -2.97 20.78
N ALA A 251 1.30 -4.04 21.55
CA ALA A 251 2.33 -4.63 22.38
C ALA A 251 3.42 -5.37 21.59
N ARG A 252 3.17 -5.75 20.31
CA ARG A 252 4.21 -6.38 19.49
C ARG A 252 5.18 -5.34 18.96
N SER A 253 4.69 -4.39 18.20
CA SER A 253 5.45 -3.22 17.75
C SER A 253 4.50 -2.04 17.62
N PRO A 254 4.81 -0.88 18.21
CA PRO A 254 3.97 0.31 18.07
C PRO A 254 4.02 0.90 16.64
N ARG A 255 4.60 0.19 15.69
CA ARG A 255 4.82 0.65 14.32
C ARG A 255 4.20 -0.25 13.27
N ASP A 256 3.66 -1.42 13.64
CA ASP A 256 3.05 -2.32 12.68
C ASP A 256 1.81 -1.67 12.08
N VAL A 257 1.59 -1.91 10.79
CA VAL A 257 0.55 -1.29 9.99
C VAL A 257 -0.39 -2.38 9.51
N LEU A 258 -1.69 -2.16 9.62
CA LEU A 258 -2.67 -3.01 8.96
C LEU A 258 -2.65 -2.72 7.46
N SER A 259 -2.32 -3.74 6.67
CA SER A 259 -2.45 -3.74 5.22
C SER A 259 -3.71 -4.48 4.81
N THR A 260 -4.51 -3.92 3.90
CA THR A 260 -5.74 -4.55 3.42
C THR A 260 -5.94 -4.29 1.93
N HIS A 261 -6.65 -5.20 1.25
CA HIS A 261 -7.10 -5.00 -0.12
C HIS A 261 -8.62 -4.82 -0.18
N VAL A 262 -9.11 -4.18 -1.24
CA VAL A 262 -10.54 -3.96 -1.46
C VAL A 262 -10.91 -4.43 -2.86
N TYR A 263 -11.43 -5.66 -2.94
CA TYR A 263 -11.82 -6.34 -4.19
C TYR A 263 -13.16 -7.07 -4.05
N ALA A 264 -14.07 -6.50 -3.31
CA ALA A 264 -15.35 -7.15 -3.08
C ALA A 264 -16.22 -7.24 -4.36
N LEU A 265 -17.17 -8.16 -4.35
CA LEU A 265 -18.04 -8.40 -5.50
C LEU A 265 -19.14 -7.34 -5.64
N THR A 266 -19.41 -6.59 -4.60
CA THR A 266 -20.45 -5.54 -4.59
C THR A 266 -19.95 -4.27 -3.90
N ALA A 267 -20.53 -3.12 -4.26
CA ALA A 267 -20.21 -1.85 -3.62
C ALA A 267 -20.47 -1.83 -2.09
N ALA A 268 -21.43 -2.63 -1.62
CA ALA A 268 -21.72 -2.75 -0.19
C ALA A 268 -20.64 -3.56 0.54
N ASP A 269 -20.09 -4.57 -0.12
CA ASP A 269 -19.00 -5.38 0.43
C ASP A 269 -17.67 -4.60 0.42
N ASP A 270 -17.43 -3.75 -0.60
CA ASP A 270 -16.30 -2.78 -0.63
C ASP A 270 -16.34 -1.90 0.62
N ALA A 271 -17.49 -1.23 0.85
CA ALA A 271 -17.69 -0.38 2.02
C ALA A 271 -17.48 -1.15 3.34
N SER A 272 -17.99 -2.39 3.40
CA SER A 272 -17.84 -3.26 4.57
C SER A 272 -16.38 -3.62 4.84
N THR A 273 -15.57 -3.90 3.81
CA THR A 273 -14.13 -4.15 3.96
C THR A 273 -13.41 -2.91 4.49
N MET A 274 -13.70 -1.73 3.93
CA MET A 274 -13.15 -0.47 4.39
C MET A 274 -13.51 -0.17 5.86
N ASP A 275 -14.79 -0.34 6.24
CA ASP A 275 -15.24 -0.10 7.61
C ASP A 275 -14.56 -1.04 8.62
N ARG A 276 -14.37 -2.32 8.25
CA ARG A 276 -13.63 -3.27 9.08
C ARG A 276 -12.15 -2.96 9.18
N SER A 277 -11.53 -2.51 8.09
CA SER A 277 -10.13 -2.06 8.10
C SER A 277 -9.94 -0.89 9.08
N VAL A 278 -10.85 0.10 9.06
CA VAL A 278 -10.85 1.20 10.04
C VAL A 278 -11.07 0.69 11.46
N ALA A 279 -12.05 -0.18 11.67
CA ALA A 279 -12.38 -0.69 13.00
C ALA A 279 -11.23 -1.51 13.61
N ALA A 280 -10.54 -2.34 12.81
CA ALA A 280 -9.38 -3.10 13.25
C ALA A 280 -8.22 -2.17 13.62
N ALA A 281 -7.91 -1.18 12.77
CA ALA A 281 -6.89 -0.18 13.04
C ALA A 281 -7.16 0.63 14.32
N GLU A 282 -8.41 1.03 14.56
CA GLU A 282 -8.83 1.75 15.76
C GLU A 282 -8.78 0.86 17.00
N ARG A 283 -9.19 -0.42 16.89
CA ARG A 283 -9.09 -1.40 17.98
C ARG A 283 -7.65 -1.55 18.48
N ASP A 284 -6.71 -1.67 17.54
CA ASP A 284 -5.31 -1.99 17.84
C ASP A 284 -4.41 -0.76 17.92
N GLN A 285 -4.98 0.44 17.72
CA GLN A 285 -4.25 1.72 17.69
C GLN A 285 -3.08 1.69 16.69
N ALA A 286 -3.27 1.05 15.53
CA ALA A 286 -2.31 0.88 14.46
C ALA A 286 -2.70 1.70 13.23
N ALA A 287 -1.73 2.13 12.44
CA ALA A 287 -2.01 2.74 11.15
C ALA A 287 -2.61 1.70 10.19
N VAL A 288 -3.38 2.18 9.22
CA VAL A 288 -3.98 1.35 8.16
C VAL A 288 -3.69 1.92 6.79
N LEU A 289 -3.39 1.04 5.84
CA LEU A 289 -3.23 1.37 4.42
C LEU A 289 -3.99 0.33 3.59
N VAL A 290 -4.85 0.79 2.70
CA VAL A 290 -5.39 -0.07 1.64
C VAL A 290 -4.32 -0.19 0.56
N THR A 291 -3.60 -1.32 0.57
CA THR A 291 -2.42 -1.53 -0.27
C THR A 291 -2.77 -1.97 -1.68
N GLU A 292 -3.99 -2.47 -1.90
CA GLU A 292 -4.52 -2.72 -3.23
C GLU A 292 -6.03 -2.46 -3.33
N TRP A 293 -6.45 -1.94 -4.48
CA TRP A 293 -7.84 -1.82 -4.89
C TRP A 293 -7.92 -1.50 -6.39
N GLY A 294 -9.09 -1.69 -6.97
CA GLY A 294 -9.35 -1.30 -8.35
C GLY A 294 -9.17 -2.45 -9.32
N ALA A 295 -8.01 -2.59 -9.96
CA ALA A 295 -7.76 -3.55 -11.05
C ALA A 295 -8.76 -3.38 -12.22
N VAL A 296 -9.18 -2.15 -12.49
CA VAL A 296 -10.20 -1.80 -13.49
C VAL A 296 -9.79 -0.57 -14.29
N ASN A 297 -10.33 -0.47 -15.52
CA ASN A 297 -10.13 0.69 -16.40
C ASN A 297 -11.39 1.57 -16.53
N ASP A 298 -12.43 1.32 -15.73
CA ASP A 298 -13.65 2.11 -15.72
C ASP A 298 -13.53 3.28 -14.74
N PRO A 299 -13.45 4.54 -15.22
CA PRO A 299 -13.31 5.71 -14.37
C PRO A 299 -14.42 5.84 -13.33
N ALA A 300 -15.67 5.51 -13.69
CA ALA A 300 -16.79 5.64 -12.76
C ALA A 300 -16.71 4.65 -11.57
N VAL A 301 -16.10 3.49 -11.78
CA VAL A 301 -15.81 2.54 -10.68
C VAL A 301 -14.68 3.07 -9.82
N ILE A 302 -13.62 3.64 -10.43
CA ILE A 302 -12.48 4.23 -9.73
C ILE A 302 -12.95 5.40 -8.85
N GLU A 303 -13.69 6.34 -9.42
CA GLU A 303 -14.24 7.51 -8.72
C GLU A 303 -15.11 7.09 -7.53
N ARG A 304 -16.06 6.18 -7.74
CA ARG A 304 -16.92 5.65 -6.68
C ARG A 304 -16.15 5.04 -5.51
N LEU A 305 -15.09 4.26 -5.79
CA LEU A 305 -14.25 3.67 -4.74
C LEU A 305 -13.41 4.73 -4.05
N ALA A 306 -12.82 5.66 -4.82
CA ALA A 306 -12.04 6.77 -4.27
C ALA A 306 -12.87 7.64 -3.33
N ASP A 307 -14.15 7.91 -3.65
CA ASP A 307 -15.08 8.64 -2.76
C ASP A 307 -15.29 7.92 -1.44
N GLN A 308 -15.44 6.58 -1.46
CA GLN A 308 -15.58 5.79 -0.24
C GLN A 308 -14.32 5.83 0.63
N PHE A 309 -13.13 5.84 0.03
CA PHE A 309 -11.87 6.04 0.76
C PHE A 309 -11.78 7.46 1.34
N ASP A 310 -12.18 8.47 0.57
CA ASP A 310 -12.18 9.88 0.99
C ASP A 310 -13.11 10.11 2.18
N GLU A 311 -14.34 9.57 2.16
CA GLU A 311 -15.30 9.63 3.27
C GLU A 311 -14.75 9.04 4.58
N ARG A 312 -13.89 8.02 4.48
CA ARG A 312 -13.26 7.33 5.62
C ARG A 312 -11.89 7.88 5.97
N LEU A 313 -11.36 8.79 5.16
CA LEU A 313 -9.99 9.30 5.27
C LEU A 313 -8.97 8.16 5.26
N LEU A 314 -9.22 7.14 4.43
CA LEU A 314 -8.33 5.99 4.26
C LEU A 314 -7.26 6.28 3.23
N PRO A 315 -5.99 6.04 3.53
CA PRO A 315 -4.92 6.03 2.54
C PRO A 315 -5.04 4.79 1.65
N TRP A 316 -4.61 4.91 0.39
CA TRP A 316 -4.79 3.84 -0.58
C TRP A 316 -3.73 3.81 -1.69
N LEU A 317 -3.53 2.60 -2.28
CA LEU A 317 -2.66 2.35 -3.44
C LEU A 317 -3.44 1.58 -4.50
N PHE A 318 -3.62 2.18 -5.68
CA PHE A 318 -4.40 1.62 -6.79
C PHE A 318 -3.63 0.48 -7.49
N TRP A 319 -4.30 -0.57 -7.84
CA TRP A 319 -3.78 -1.63 -8.71
C TRP A 319 -4.19 -1.38 -10.16
N ALA A 320 -3.25 -1.12 -11.10
CA ALA A 320 -1.82 -0.96 -10.91
C ALA A 320 -1.26 0.01 -11.96
N TYR A 321 -0.07 0.54 -11.73
CA TYR A 321 0.60 1.43 -12.67
C TYR A 321 0.83 0.76 -14.02
N ASN A 322 1.49 -0.39 -14.03
CA ASN A 322 1.91 -1.13 -15.23
C ASN A 322 0.84 -2.05 -15.83
N GLU A 323 -0.41 -1.94 -15.41
CA GLU A 323 -1.52 -2.73 -15.97
C GLU A 323 -2.70 -1.84 -16.41
N ASN A 324 -2.91 -0.72 -15.71
CA ASN A 324 -4.08 0.13 -15.89
C ASN A 324 -3.74 1.58 -16.23
N VAL A 325 -2.64 2.13 -15.69
CA VAL A 325 -2.24 3.52 -15.94
C VAL A 325 -1.33 3.62 -17.16
N VAL A 326 -0.32 2.76 -17.24
CA VAL A 326 0.63 2.66 -18.36
C VAL A 326 0.65 1.21 -18.87
N HIS A 327 0.65 1.01 -20.19
CA HIS A 327 0.65 -0.33 -20.77
C HIS A 327 2.06 -0.89 -20.98
N ASP A 328 3.04 -0.02 -21.29
CA ASP A 328 4.42 -0.42 -21.56
C ASP A 328 5.37 0.72 -21.16
N SER A 329 6.12 0.55 -20.09
CA SER A 329 7.08 1.56 -19.58
C SER A 329 8.27 1.81 -20.55
N THR A 330 8.49 0.97 -21.54
CA THR A 330 9.52 1.20 -22.58
C THR A 330 9.09 2.18 -23.67
N LEU A 331 7.80 2.53 -23.71
CA LEU A 331 7.21 3.43 -24.70
C LEU A 331 6.93 4.80 -24.07
N PRO A 332 6.85 5.87 -24.91
CA PRO A 332 6.51 7.20 -24.41
C PRO A 332 5.17 7.22 -23.66
N LEU A 333 5.10 7.98 -22.56
CA LEU A 333 3.95 8.12 -21.67
C LEU A 333 2.88 9.05 -22.28
N VAL A 334 2.45 8.73 -23.49
CA VAL A 334 1.47 9.52 -24.27
C VAL A 334 0.60 8.62 -25.14
N GLY A 335 -0.55 9.12 -25.58
CA GLY A 335 -1.45 8.44 -26.49
C GLY A 335 -1.96 7.11 -25.93
N ASP A 336 -2.01 6.08 -26.76
CA ASP A 336 -2.57 4.77 -26.36
C ASP A 336 -1.76 4.05 -25.26
N ASN A 337 -0.54 4.51 -24.96
CA ASN A 337 0.28 3.93 -23.90
C ASN A 337 -0.08 4.45 -22.51
N LEU A 338 -0.62 5.67 -22.41
CA LEU A 338 -1.09 6.27 -21.16
C LEU A 338 -2.63 6.24 -21.13
N ASN A 339 -3.19 5.56 -20.15
CA ASN A 339 -4.63 5.56 -19.95
C ASN A 339 -5.06 6.85 -19.22
N GLU A 340 -5.25 7.91 -20.03
CA GLU A 340 -5.61 9.24 -19.54
C GLU A 340 -6.87 9.21 -18.66
N ALA A 341 -7.87 8.43 -19.02
CA ALA A 341 -9.13 8.37 -18.28
C ALA A 341 -8.97 7.75 -16.88
N VAL A 342 -8.12 6.72 -16.75
CA VAL A 342 -7.78 6.15 -15.45
C VAL A 342 -6.94 7.13 -14.64
N LEU A 343 -5.95 7.77 -15.26
CA LEU A 343 -5.09 8.73 -14.58
C LEU A 343 -5.88 9.96 -14.12
N ASP A 344 -6.82 10.46 -14.91
CA ASP A 344 -7.71 11.56 -14.53
C ASP A 344 -8.58 11.21 -13.32
N ALA A 345 -9.14 10.00 -13.27
CA ALA A 345 -9.93 9.53 -12.14
C ALA A 345 -9.12 9.33 -10.86
N LEU A 346 -7.82 9.01 -10.97
CA LEU A 346 -6.91 8.79 -9.84
C LEU A 346 -6.24 10.08 -9.34
N ALA A 347 -5.98 11.05 -10.23
CA ALA A 347 -5.27 12.30 -9.92
C ALA A 347 -6.21 13.33 -9.21
N ARG A 348 -6.68 12.97 -8.03
CA ARG A 348 -7.67 13.71 -7.21
C ARG A 348 -6.98 14.65 -6.23
N PRO A 349 -7.64 15.77 -5.85
CA PRO A 349 -7.18 16.56 -4.72
C PRO A 349 -7.21 15.75 -3.42
N TYR A 350 -6.33 16.06 -2.47
CA TYR A 350 -6.36 15.46 -1.14
C TYR A 350 -5.44 16.17 -0.14
N PRO A 351 -5.68 16.03 1.18
CA PRO A 351 -4.78 16.53 2.21
C PRO A 351 -3.61 15.58 2.44
N SER A 352 -2.45 15.82 1.81
CA SER A 352 -1.30 14.90 1.89
C SER A 352 -0.58 14.91 3.23
N ALA A 353 -0.60 16.06 3.94
CA ALA A 353 -0.05 16.16 5.29
C ALA A 353 -0.84 17.17 6.13
N VAL A 354 -1.38 16.76 7.27
CA VAL A 354 -2.29 17.55 8.10
C VAL A 354 -1.67 17.88 9.45
N ASN A 355 -1.53 19.16 9.74
CA ASN A 355 -1.08 19.63 11.06
C ASN A 355 -2.25 19.65 12.05
N GLY A 356 -2.75 18.46 12.37
CA GLY A 356 -3.93 18.20 13.18
C GLY A 356 -4.48 16.81 12.88
N ILE A 357 -5.78 16.60 13.13
CA ILE A 357 -6.51 15.38 12.75
C ILE A 357 -7.48 15.74 11.63
N PRO A 358 -7.41 15.12 10.44
CA PRO A 358 -8.44 15.28 9.42
C PRO A 358 -9.77 14.73 9.93
N THR A 359 -10.86 15.46 9.71
CA THR A 359 -12.20 15.11 10.18
C THR A 359 -13.19 14.89 9.05
N HIS A 360 -12.93 15.50 7.88
CA HIS A 360 -13.72 15.33 6.68
C HIS A 360 -12.88 15.62 5.45
N PHE A 361 -13.11 14.85 4.40
CA PHE A 361 -12.65 15.16 3.04
C PHE A 361 -13.66 14.64 2.02
N SER A 362 -13.91 15.43 0.97
CA SER A 362 -14.69 15.01 -0.19
C SER A 362 -14.24 15.74 -1.44
N PHE A 363 -14.41 15.09 -2.58
CA PHE A 363 -14.24 15.67 -3.91
C PHE A 363 -15.43 15.25 -4.79
N ASP A 364 -16.04 16.20 -5.49
CA ASP A 364 -17.11 15.98 -6.46
C ASP A 364 -16.54 16.20 -7.86
N GLU A 365 -16.34 15.14 -8.62
CA GLU A 365 -15.75 15.16 -9.96
C GLU A 365 -16.56 15.98 -10.95
N THR A 366 -17.89 15.99 -10.81
CA THR A 366 -18.78 16.71 -11.74
C THR A 366 -18.59 18.21 -11.64
N SER A 367 -18.45 18.73 -10.43
CA SER A 367 -18.28 20.16 -10.16
C SER A 367 -16.82 20.55 -9.93
N ALA A 368 -15.91 19.58 -9.81
CA ALA A 368 -14.54 19.72 -9.37
C ALA A 368 -14.42 20.52 -8.04
N VAL A 369 -15.37 20.35 -7.15
CA VAL A 369 -15.35 20.98 -5.83
C VAL A 369 -14.82 20.01 -4.80
N SER A 370 -13.78 20.41 -4.04
CA SER A 370 -13.33 19.66 -2.88
C SER A 370 -13.60 20.41 -1.57
N THR A 371 -13.93 19.66 -0.52
CA THR A 371 -14.06 20.18 0.84
C THR A 371 -13.17 19.39 1.78
N PHE A 372 -12.54 20.10 2.71
CA PHE A 372 -11.62 19.53 3.67
C PHE A 372 -11.78 20.19 5.03
N GLU A 373 -11.85 19.37 6.08
CA GLU A 373 -11.90 19.84 7.46
C GLU A 373 -10.88 19.11 8.34
N TYR A 374 -10.30 19.81 9.29
CA TYR A 374 -9.42 19.22 10.29
C TYR A 374 -9.43 19.96 11.61
N SER A 375 -9.29 19.23 12.70
CA SER A 375 -9.05 19.77 14.04
C SER A 375 -7.57 20.14 14.21
N THR A 376 -7.27 21.22 14.90
CA THR A 376 -5.90 21.62 15.25
C THR A 376 -5.33 20.87 16.46
N VAL A 377 -5.94 19.75 16.83
CA VAL A 377 -5.43 18.78 17.81
C VAL A 377 -4.81 17.62 17.03
N ARG A 378 -3.64 17.17 17.46
CA ARG A 378 -2.92 16.03 16.87
C ARG A 378 -3.45 14.70 17.42
N PRO A 379 -3.17 13.57 16.77
CA PRO A 379 -3.58 12.26 17.28
C PRO A 379 -3.15 12.00 18.73
N ASN A 380 -2.01 12.55 19.18
CA ASN A 380 -1.53 12.46 20.58
C ASN A 380 -2.25 13.42 21.58
N GLY A 381 -3.33 14.04 21.18
CA GLY A 381 -4.09 14.96 21.99
C GLY A 381 -3.44 16.34 22.23
N ARG A 382 -2.24 16.58 21.67
CA ARG A 382 -1.57 17.87 21.82
C ARG A 382 -2.02 18.85 20.73
N ARG A 383 -2.03 20.14 21.07
CA ARG A 383 -2.31 21.17 20.07
C ARG A 383 -1.22 21.22 19.00
N ALA A 384 -1.64 21.34 17.75
CA ALA A 384 -0.76 21.44 16.61
C ALA A 384 0.08 22.74 16.67
N PRO A 385 1.40 22.69 16.43
CA PRO A 385 2.26 23.87 16.40
C PRO A 385 1.97 24.74 15.17
N ARG A 386 1.76 26.04 15.35
CA ARG A 386 1.54 26.99 14.24
C ARG A 386 2.71 27.14 13.26
N ALA A 387 3.90 26.74 13.66
CA ALA A 387 5.08 26.77 12.79
C ALA A 387 4.98 25.75 11.65
N LEU A 388 4.14 24.73 11.78
CA LEU A 388 3.93 23.70 10.76
C LEU A 388 2.69 24.02 9.93
N THR A 389 2.71 23.59 8.68
CA THR A 389 1.62 23.76 7.72
C THR A 389 0.89 22.45 7.46
N THR A 390 -0.39 22.56 7.15
CA THR A 390 -1.16 21.50 6.47
C THR A 390 -0.91 21.65 4.97
N THR A 391 -0.78 20.53 4.26
CA THR A 391 -0.49 20.48 2.83
C THR A 391 -1.66 19.84 2.10
N LEU A 392 -2.23 20.54 1.13
CA LEU A 392 -3.18 20.01 0.16
C LEU A 392 -2.48 19.82 -1.17
N VAL A 393 -2.73 18.71 -1.82
CA VAL A 393 -2.35 18.44 -3.20
C VAL A 393 -3.55 18.71 -4.08
N LEU A 394 -3.40 19.58 -5.06
CA LEU A 394 -4.42 20.01 -6.02
C LEU A 394 -3.87 19.77 -7.44
N PRO A 395 -3.98 18.54 -7.99
CA PRO A 395 -3.41 18.20 -9.28
C PRO A 395 -3.96 19.08 -10.40
N ALA A 396 -3.12 19.45 -11.38
CA ALA A 396 -3.55 20.24 -12.53
C ALA A 396 -4.63 19.52 -13.36
N ARG A 397 -4.70 18.16 -13.33
CA ARG A 397 -5.76 17.38 -13.97
C ARG A 397 -7.13 17.68 -13.36
N ALA A 398 -7.23 17.78 -12.05
CA ALA A 398 -8.49 18.13 -11.37
C ALA A 398 -8.84 19.62 -11.56
N TYR A 399 -7.84 20.49 -11.73
CA TYR A 399 -8.02 21.95 -11.84
C TYR A 399 -7.27 22.54 -13.05
N PRO A 400 -7.60 22.16 -14.29
CA PRO A 400 -6.83 22.55 -15.49
C PRO A 400 -6.88 24.06 -15.79
N SER A 401 -7.89 24.77 -15.26
CA SER A 401 -8.02 26.25 -15.38
C SER A 401 -7.69 26.97 -14.08
N GLY A 402 -6.97 26.33 -13.17
CA GLY A 402 -6.72 26.83 -11.83
C GLY A 402 -7.91 26.66 -10.89
N TYR A 403 -7.78 27.20 -9.69
CA TYR A 403 -8.76 27.04 -8.62
C TYR A 403 -8.85 28.30 -7.74
N SER A 404 -9.94 28.44 -7.00
CA SER A 404 -10.08 29.38 -5.89
C SER A 404 -10.28 28.62 -4.58
N ILE A 405 -9.83 29.21 -3.46
CA ILE A 405 -9.90 28.61 -2.13
C ILE A 405 -10.64 29.54 -1.17
N GLU A 406 -11.71 29.04 -0.55
CA GLU A 406 -12.35 29.65 0.60
C GLU A 406 -11.89 28.92 1.86
N ILE A 407 -11.44 29.68 2.89
CA ILE A 407 -10.87 29.08 4.10
C ILE A 407 -11.40 29.80 5.33
N ASP A 408 -11.83 29.02 6.32
CA ASP A 408 -11.98 29.48 7.69
C ASP A 408 -10.97 28.79 8.62
N GLY A 409 -10.47 29.53 9.61
CA GLY A 409 -9.52 29.02 10.60
C GLY A 409 -8.04 28.96 10.17
N ALA A 410 -7.70 29.18 8.88
CA ALA A 410 -6.33 29.20 8.39
C ALA A 410 -6.08 30.29 7.35
N ASP A 411 -4.80 30.44 6.94
CA ASP A 411 -4.34 31.30 5.86
C ASP A 411 -3.51 30.46 4.87
N VAL A 412 -3.64 30.73 3.56
CA VAL A 412 -2.76 30.18 2.52
C VAL A 412 -1.39 30.85 2.65
N VAL A 413 -0.32 30.05 2.66
CA VAL A 413 1.07 30.53 2.77
C VAL A 413 1.97 30.06 1.63
N SER A 414 1.44 29.27 0.70
CA SER A 414 2.07 28.94 -0.59
C SER A 414 1.79 30.03 -1.63
N ASP A 415 2.48 29.92 -2.77
CA ASP A 415 2.21 30.76 -3.94
C ASP A 415 0.76 30.55 -4.44
N PRO A 416 0.14 31.57 -5.04
CA PRO A 416 -1.14 31.40 -5.71
C PRO A 416 -1.07 30.30 -6.77
N CYS A 417 -2.12 29.50 -6.87
CA CYS A 417 -2.26 28.42 -7.87
C CYS A 417 -1.21 27.31 -7.81
N ALA A 418 -0.49 27.21 -6.71
CA ALA A 418 0.43 26.10 -6.50
C ALA A 418 -0.33 24.77 -6.44
N GLN A 419 0.14 23.72 -7.14
CA GLN A 419 -0.43 22.38 -7.00
C GLN A 419 -0.26 21.81 -5.59
N VAL A 420 0.71 22.30 -4.84
CA VAL A 420 0.96 21.93 -3.44
C VAL A 420 0.66 23.16 -2.58
N VAL A 421 -0.55 23.21 -2.06
CA VAL A 421 -1.03 24.34 -1.24
C VAL A 421 -0.65 24.11 0.22
N GLN A 422 -0.08 25.14 0.83
CA GLN A 422 0.25 25.12 2.25
C GLN A 422 -0.65 26.04 3.06
N LEU A 423 -1.25 25.51 4.11
CA LEU A 423 -2.17 26.21 5.01
C LEU A 423 -1.54 26.35 6.39
N ARG A 424 -1.64 27.53 6.98
CA ARG A 424 -1.23 27.77 8.36
C ARG A 424 -2.43 28.17 9.19
N HIS A 425 -2.82 27.35 10.17
CA HIS A 425 -3.97 27.67 11.03
C HIS A 425 -3.75 28.97 11.82
N ARG A 426 -4.84 29.73 12.00
CA ARG A 426 -4.83 31.03 12.73
C ARG A 426 -4.65 30.82 14.24
N PRO A 427 -4.20 31.86 14.96
CA PRO A 427 -4.14 31.79 16.43
C PRO A 427 -5.52 31.45 16.99
N ARG A 428 -5.58 30.44 17.89
CA ARG A 428 -6.79 29.99 18.61
C ARG A 428 -7.82 29.26 17.73
N ALA A 429 -7.62 29.07 16.46
CA ALA A 429 -8.47 28.19 15.68
C ALA A 429 -8.44 26.77 16.27
N SER A 430 -9.59 26.21 16.59
CA SER A 430 -9.76 24.81 17.01
C SER A 430 -9.89 23.90 15.80
N ASP A 431 -10.53 24.43 14.77
CA ASP A 431 -10.87 23.72 13.54
C ASP A 431 -10.55 24.59 12.33
N VAL A 432 -10.35 23.97 11.20
CA VAL A 432 -10.13 24.60 9.92
C VAL A 432 -11.04 23.96 8.91
N SER A 433 -11.73 24.76 8.11
CA SER A 433 -12.49 24.32 6.95
C SER A 433 -11.97 24.96 5.66
N VAL A 434 -11.93 24.18 4.60
CA VAL A 434 -11.42 24.56 3.29
C VAL A 434 -12.39 24.10 2.22
N ARG A 435 -12.72 24.99 1.29
CA ARG A 435 -13.46 24.69 0.08
C ARG A 435 -12.64 25.14 -1.12
N VAL A 436 -12.40 24.24 -2.05
CA VAL A 436 -11.71 24.52 -3.32
C VAL A 436 -12.72 24.41 -4.44
N THR A 437 -12.73 25.38 -5.33
CA THR A 437 -13.60 25.41 -6.50
C THR A 437 -12.78 25.68 -7.76
N PRO A 438 -13.16 25.11 -8.93
CA PRO A 438 -12.42 25.33 -10.18
C PRO A 438 -12.46 26.80 -10.64
N GLY A 439 -11.37 27.22 -11.28
CA GLY A 439 -11.22 28.55 -11.85
C GLY A 439 -10.77 29.61 -10.85
N GLY A 440 -10.13 30.67 -11.32
CA GLY A 440 -9.85 31.84 -10.49
C GLY A 440 -8.39 32.10 -10.12
N CYS A 441 -7.42 31.37 -10.71
CA CYS A 441 -6.08 31.90 -10.65
C CYS A 441 -5.96 33.10 -11.63
#